data_67d0f55a55fc6ac4e84a58f06458a2a6
#
_entry.id   67d0f55a55fc6ac4e84a58f06458a2a6
#
_cell.length_a   1.000
_cell.length_b   1.000
_cell.length_c   1.000
_cell.angle_alpha   90.00
_cell.angle_beta   90.00
_cell.angle_gamma   90.00
#
_symmetry.space_group_name_H-M   'P 1'
#
loop_
_entity.id
_entity.type
_entity.pdbx_description
1 polymer ?
#
loop_
_entity_poly.entity_id
_entity_poly.type
_entity_poly.pdbx_seq_one_letter_code
_entity_poly.pdbx_strand_id
1 'polypeptide(L)'
;MKLKHSEYKQRTMKIWNEVAPRYHKRWASVSVGPFQSTAKLIELVNINKGNTVLDLACGTGVVTKKIRNKVGNLGYVVGADTSITAIKIAKKWNEKKSNLDFVNVDAEKFSFLKKFDVVTCQYALFFFPSAQKALKNMRNSLKKSGKIGISVHGSKERVPYFSSILDSVTQYIPDYIPPGAPNLDRFGTKSALKKEISRAGFSKISVKEFIFHYSPGKFEDYWRNYIKYIPKPLKEKLDGLDYSKRKQLKQLVKEKTTLYTKKNGEILFPWQVLILTAKY
;
A
#
# COMPACT_ATOMS: atom_id res chain seq x y z
N MET A 1 1.26 -24.12 -7.66
CA MET A 1 1.64 -22.81 -7.10
C MET A 1 1.66 -21.67 -8.12
N LYS A 2 2.29 -21.80 -9.30
CA LYS A 2 2.35 -20.74 -10.34
C LYS A 2 0.98 -20.30 -10.89
N LEU A 3 0.05 -21.23 -11.16
CA LEU A 3 -1.32 -20.91 -11.63
C LEU A 3 -2.09 -20.07 -10.58
N LYS A 4 -2.08 -20.48 -9.30
CA LYS A 4 -2.73 -19.74 -8.22
C LYS A 4 -2.19 -18.30 -8.07
N HIS A 5 -0.89 -18.07 -8.28
CA HIS A 5 -0.32 -16.71 -8.27
C HIS A 5 -0.80 -15.87 -9.45
N SER A 6 -0.95 -16.45 -10.65
CA SER A 6 -1.48 -15.74 -11.82
C SER A 6 -2.94 -15.32 -11.62
N GLU A 7 -3.76 -16.22 -11.14
CA GLU A 7 -5.17 -15.96 -10.81
C GLU A 7 -5.32 -14.88 -9.74
N TYR A 8 -4.53 -14.97 -8.66
CA TYR A 8 -4.50 -13.95 -7.62
C TYR A 8 -4.13 -12.57 -8.19
N LYS A 9 -3.11 -12.47 -9.04
CA LYS A 9 -2.69 -11.20 -9.66
C LYS A 9 -3.79 -10.61 -10.54
N GLN A 10 -4.44 -11.43 -11.39
CA GLN A 10 -5.56 -10.98 -12.23
C GLN A 10 -6.72 -10.46 -11.37
N ARG A 11 -7.07 -11.20 -10.33
CA ARG A 11 -8.13 -10.80 -9.38
C ARG A 11 -7.77 -9.51 -8.66
N THR A 12 -6.56 -9.39 -8.14
CA THR A 12 -6.06 -8.19 -7.45
C THR A 12 -6.06 -6.98 -8.38
N MET A 13 -5.64 -7.14 -9.63
CA MET A 13 -5.69 -6.08 -10.65
C MET A 13 -7.14 -5.61 -10.91
N LYS A 14 -8.09 -6.56 -11.07
CA LYS A 14 -9.52 -6.23 -11.24
C LYS A 14 -10.05 -5.44 -10.04
N ILE A 15 -9.72 -5.88 -8.82
CA ILE A 15 -10.09 -5.20 -7.58
C ILE A 15 -9.54 -3.77 -7.55
N TRP A 16 -8.26 -3.57 -7.84
CA TRP A 16 -7.66 -2.24 -7.84
C TRP A 16 -8.20 -1.35 -8.95
N ASN A 17 -8.57 -1.89 -10.12
CA ASN A 17 -9.27 -1.14 -11.16
C ASN A 17 -10.64 -0.64 -10.67
N GLU A 18 -11.37 -1.46 -9.92
CA GLU A 18 -12.69 -1.11 -9.37
C GLU A 18 -12.58 -0.06 -8.24
N VAL A 19 -11.62 -0.25 -7.32
CA VAL A 19 -11.54 0.61 -6.12
C VAL A 19 -10.79 1.92 -6.35
N ALA A 20 -9.95 2.03 -7.39
CA ALA A 20 -9.08 3.18 -7.63
C ALA A 20 -9.81 4.54 -7.59
N PRO A 21 -11.02 4.73 -8.19
CA PRO A 21 -11.71 6.01 -8.13
C PRO A 21 -12.13 6.40 -6.71
N ARG A 22 -12.65 5.42 -5.95
CA ARG A 22 -13.07 5.61 -4.55
C ARG A 22 -11.87 5.87 -3.64
N TYR A 23 -10.78 5.12 -3.86
CA TYR A 23 -9.52 5.29 -3.17
C TYR A 23 -8.95 6.69 -3.40
N HIS A 24 -8.93 7.16 -4.65
CA HIS A 24 -8.48 8.50 -5.01
C HIS A 24 -9.29 9.57 -4.28
N LYS A 25 -10.63 9.49 -4.35
CA LYS A 25 -11.53 10.43 -3.68
C LYS A 25 -11.26 10.50 -2.16
N ARG A 26 -10.93 9.37 -1.54
CA ARG A 26 -10.69 9.30 -0.09
C ARG A 26 -9.32 9.84 0.30
N TRP A 27 -8.27 9.57 -0.47
CA TRP A 27 -6.89 9.74 -0.03
C TRP A 27 -6.09 10.82 -0.77
N ALA A 28 -6.54 11.28 -1.94
CA ALA A 28 -5.75 12.18 -2.78
C ALA A 28 -5.47 13.55 -2.13
N SER A 29 -6.40 14.04 -1.31
CA SER A 29 -6.30 15.36 -0.66
C SER A 29 -5.83 15.31 0.79
N VAL A 30 -5.63 14.11 1.37
CA VAL A 30 -5.35 13.96 2.80
C VAL A 30 -3.94 13.43 3.05
N SER A 31 -3.29 13.99 4.09
CA SER A 31 -2.00 13.51 4.60
C SER A 31 -2.16 12.94 6.02
N VAL A 32 -3.21 12.13 6.23
CA VAL A 32 -3.53 11.51 7.52
C VAL A 32 -3.34 9.99 7.47
N GLY A 33 -3.31 9.36 8.61
CA GLY A 33 -3.13 7.91 8.72
C GLY A 33 -1.83 7.46 8.04
N PRO A 34 -1.88 6.42 7.22
CA PRO A 34 -0.68 5.85 6.60
C PRO A 34 0.06 6.83 5.68
N PHE A 35 -0.62 7.82 5.09
CA PHE A 35 0.01 8.79 4.18
C PHE A 35 0.88 9.84 4.89
N GLN A 36 0.84 9.95 6.21
CA GLN A 36 1.82 10.71 6.98
C GLN A 36 3.24 10.15 6.79
N SER A 37 3.37 8.83 6.57
CA SER A 37 4.65 8.17 6.29
C SER A 37 5.30 8.57 4.97
N THR A 38 4.56 9.16 4.02
CA THR A 38 5.12 9.56 2.72
C THR A 38 6.24 10.59 2.86
N ALA A 39 6.08 11.57 3.73
CA ALA A 39 7.13 12.57 3.99
C ALA A 39 8.38 11.91 4.57
N LYS A 40 8.18 10.98 5.52
CA LYS A 40 9.28 10.21 6.12
C LYS A 40 9.97 9.28 5.14
N LEU A 41 9.24 8.65 4.23
CA LEU A 41 9.81 7.83 3.15
C LEU A 41 10.71 8.68 2.24
N ILE A 42 10.24 9.83 1.76
CA ILE A 42 10.97 10.75 0.89
C ILE A 42 12.23 11.27 1.59
N GLU A 43 12.13 11.64 2.87
CA GLU A 43 13.24 12.09 3.71
C GLU A 43 14.31 10.99 3.86
N LEU A 44 13.90 9.80 4.32
CA LEU A 44 14.82 8.71 4.68
C LEU A 44 15.53 8.12 3.47
N VAL A 45 14.86 7.98 2.33
CA VAL A 45 15.52 7.53 1.10
C VAL A 45 16.37 8.64 0.46
N ASN A 46 16.27 9.86 1.02
CA ASN A 46 17.03 11.03 0.59
C ASN A 46 16.81 11.37 -0.90
N ILE A 47 15.54 11.64 -1.25
CA ILE A 47 15.18 12.17 -2.58
C ILE A 47 15.57 13.64 -2.63
N ASN A 48 16.37 14.02 -3.64
CA ASN A 48 16.88 15.36 -3.83
C ASN A 48 16.40 15.98 -5.16
N LYS A 49 16.55 17.31 -5.29
CA LYS A 49 16.35 18.00 -6.56
C LYS A 49 17.18 17.36 -7.66
N GLY A 50 16.63 17.23 -8.85
CA GLY A 50 17.30 16.64 -10.01
C GLY A 50 17.28 15.10 -10.05
N ASN A 51 16.85 14.39 -9.00
CA ASN A 51 16.79 12.93 -9.04
C ASN A 51 15.80 12.42 -10.10
N THR A 52 16.16 11.29 -10.69
CA THR A 52 15.25 10.46 -11.49
C THR A 52 14.69 9.36 -10.58
N VAL A 53 13.36 9.30 -10.41
CA VAL A 53 12.70 8.41 -9.45
C VAL A 53 11.65 7.54 -10.14
N LEU A 54 11.65 6.24 -9.81
CA LEU A 54 10.56 5.33 -10.11
C LEU A 54 9.71 5.13 -8.85
N ASP A 55 8.43 5.44 -8.93
CA ASP A 55 7.45 5.15 -7.88
C ASP A 55 6.63 3.93 -8.30
N LEU A 56 6.98 2.75 -7.77
CA LEU A 56 6.38 1.46 -8.14
C LEU A 56 5.16 1.18 -7.29
N ALA A 57 4.08 0.70 -7.93
CA ALA A 57 2.74 0.60 -7.38
C ALA A 57 2.23 1.99 -6.91
N CYS A 58 2.34 2.96 -7.80
CA CYS A 58 2.04 4.37 -7.52
C CYS A 58 0.55 4.65 -7.31
N GLY A 59 -0.33 3.70 -7.63
CA GLY A 59 -1.78 3.88 -7.57
C GLY A 59 -2.22 5.09 -8.40
N THR A 60 -3.01 5.96 -7.80
CA THR A 60 -3.51 7.18 -8.45
C THR A 60 -2.55 8.37 -8.37
N GLY A 61 -1.27 8.12 -8.06
CA GLY A 61 -0.20 9.11 -8.13
C GLY A 61 -0.07 10.05 -6.92
N VAL A 62 -0.66 9.70 -5.78
CA VAL A 62 -0.63 10.56 -4.57
C VAL A 62 0.81 10.74 -4.05
N VAL A 63 1.55 9.65 -3.93
CA VAL A 63 2.96 9.64 -3.52
C VAL A 63 3.83 10.24 -4.62
N THR A 64 3.61 9.81 -5.87
CA THR A 64 4.33 10.26 -7.06
C THR A 64 4.33 11.78 -7.20
N LYS A 65 3.18 12.44 -6.95
CA LYS A 65 3.06 13.91 -6.96
C LYS A 65 3.95 14.58 -5.91
N LYS A 66 4.02 14.03 -4.70
CA LYS A 66 4.90 14.54 -3.63
C LYS A 66 6.37 14.36 -3.99
N ILE A 67 6.73 13.20 -4.58
CA ILE A 67 8.08 12.93 -5.09
C ILE A 67 8.43 13.91 -6.20
N ARG A 68 7.54 14.13 -7.16
CA ARG A 68 7.74 15.09 -8.26
C ARG A 68 8.01 16.50 -7.74
N ASN A 69 7.26 16.95 -6.75
CA ASN A 69 7.49 18.26 -6.14
C ASN A 69 8.87 18.33 -5.45
N LYS A 70 9.33 17.24 -4.86
CA LYS A 70 10.65 17.16 -4.20
C LYS A 70 11.81 17.19 -5.19
N VAL A 71 11.71 16.47 -6.32
CA VAL A 71 12.78 16.45 -7.33
C VAL A 71 12.83 17.75 -8.16
N GLY A 72 11.75 18.52 -8.19
CA GLY A 72 11.66 19.79 -8.91
C GLY A 72 11.72 19.62 -10.43
N ASN A 73 11.91 20.72 -11.15
CA ASN A 73 11.86 20.72 -12.61
C ASN A 73 13.08 20.05 -13.30
N LEU A 74 14.21 19.95 -12.59
CA LEU A 74 15.43 19.28 -13.07
C LEU A 74 15.40 17.76 -12.88
N GLY A 75 14.47 17.25 -12.04
CA GLY A 75 14.28 15.82 -11.82
C GLY A 75 13.25 15.25 -12.77
N TYR A 76 13.09 13.91 -12.70
CA TYR A 76 12.12 13.19 -13.52
C TYR A 76 11.50 12.04 -12.70
N VAL A 77 10.20 11.85 -12.81
CA VAL A 77 9.50 10.82 -12.05
C VAL A 77 8.68 9.93 -12.98
N VAL A 78 8.76 8.63 -12.78
CA VAL A 78 7.87 7.65 -13.40
C VAL A 78 7.03 7.00 -12.34
N GLY A 79 5.73 7.16 -12.38
CA GLY A 79 4.77 6.37 -11.61
C GLY A 79 4.39 5.10 -12.38
N ALA A 80 4.48 3.94 -11.75
CA ALA A 80 4.19 2.66 -12.38
C ALA A 80 3.20 1.85 -11.55
N ASP A 81 2.12 1.35 -12.15
CA ASP A 81 1.10 0.55 -11.48
C ASP A 81 0.47 -0.49 -12.41
N THR A 82 -0.03 -1.59 -11.86
CA THR A 82 -0.72 -2.62 -12.63
C THR A 82 -2.18 -2.26 -12.95
N SER A 83 -2.78 -1.33 -12.20
CA SER A 83 -4.15 -0.86 -12.43
C SER A 83 -4.20 0.21 -13.51
N ILE A 84 -4.74 -0.12 -14.67
CA ILE A 84 -4.92 0.85 -15.77
C ILE A 84 -5.87 1.99 -15.36
N THR A 85 -6.86 1.71 -14.53
CA THR A 85 -7.78 2.73 -14.01
C THR A 85 -7.06 3.71 -13.10
N ALA A 86 -6.19 3.22 -12.20
CA ALA A 86 -5.37 4.07 -11.34
C ALA A 86 -4.43 4.95 -12.17
N ILE A 87 -3.78 4.40 -13.19
CA ILE A 87 -2.89 5.13 -14.11
C ILE A 87 -3.65 6.22 -14.87
N LYS A 88 -4.86 5.94 -15.38
CA LYS A 88 -5.70 6.96 -16.04
C LYS A 88 -6.03 8.12 -15.10
N ILE A 89 -6.40 7.82 -13.84
CA ILE A 89 -6.66 8.84 -12.82
C ILE A 89 -5.38 9.63 -12.52
N ALA A 90 -4.24 8.94 -12.34
CA ALA A 90 -2.98 9.58 -12.04
C ALA A 90 -2.54 10.56 -13.15
N LYS A 91 -2.67 10.15 -14.42
CA LYS A 91 -2.40 11.02 -15.58
C LYS A 91 -3.30 12.26 -15.56
N LYS A 92 -4.61 12.08 -15.46
CA LYS A 92 -5.58 13.17 -15.44
C LYS A 92 -5.31 14.14 -14.28
N TRP A 93 -5.02 13.63 -13.07
CA TRP A 93 -4.79 14.45 -11.89
C TRP A 93 -3.47 15.23 -11.92
N ASN A 94 -2.50 14.79 -12.76
CA ASN A 94 -1.18 15.41 -12.89
C ASN A 94 -0.94 15.98 -14.28
N GLU A 95 -1.97 16.27 -15.05
CA GLU A 95 -1.87 16.94 -16.36
C GLU A 95 -0.98 18.17 -16.28
N LYS A 96 -0.24 18.47 -17.37
CA LYS A 96 0.65 19.64 -17.51
C LYS A 96 2.00 19.57 -16.76
N LYS A 97 2.47 18.38 -16.41
CA LYS A 97 3.81 18.22 -15.82
C LYS A 97 4.74 17.48 -16.78
N SER A 98 5.68 18.20 -17.40
CA SER A 98 6.60 17.67 -18.43
C SER A 98 7.62 16.65 -17.90
N ASN A 99 7.85 16.60 -16.60
CA ASN A 99 8.85 15.71 -15.97
C ASN A 99 8.20 14.61 -15.12
N LEU A 100 7.01 14.18 -15.52
CA LEU A 100 6.24 13.16 -14.82
C LEU A 100 5.50 12.28 -15.81
N ASP A 101 5.82 10.98 -15.81
CA ASP A 101 5.12 9.96 -16.59
C ASP A 101 4.41 8.94 -15.71
N PHE A 102 3.38 8.31 -16.28
CA PHE A 102 2.68 7.19 -15.67
C PHE A 102 2.57 6.04 -16.67
N VAL A 103 2.97 4.84 -16.24
CA VAL A 103 3.00 3.64 -17.07
C VAL A 103 2.26 2.48 -16.39
N ASN A 104 1.58 1.67 -17.20
CA ASN A 104 0.91 0.47 -16.71
C ASN A 104 1.86 -0.72 -16.81
N VAL A 105 2.27 -1.27 -15.67
CA VAL A 105 3.22 -2.39 -15.60
C VAL A 105 2.92 -3.32 -14.42
N ASP A 106 3.31 -4.57 -14.58
CA ASP A 106 3.36 -5.56 -13.51
C ASP A 106 4.73 -5.48 -12.80
N ALA A 107 4.73 -5.21 -11.49
CA ALA A 107 5.93 -5.09 -10.67
C ALA A 107 6.86 -6.32 -10.74
N GLU A 108 6.35 -7.50 -11.06
CA GLU A 108 7.13 -8.73 -11.18
C GLU A 108 7.65 -9.01 -12.62
N LYS A 109 7.30 -8.15 -13.62
CA LYS A 109 7.59 -8.40 -15.03
C LYS A 109 8.11 -7.19 -15.81
N PHE A 110 8.39 -6.06 -15.13
CA PHE A 110 8.83 -4.86 -15.85
C PHE A 110 10.35 -4.80 -16.07
N SER A 111 10.74 -4.05 -17.08
CA SER A 111 12.11 -3.60 -17.33
C SER A 111 12.08 -2.19 -17.91
N PHE A 112 12.98 -1.33 -17.45
CA PHE A 112 13.19 0.00 -18.01
C PHE A 112 14.61 0.12 -18.57
N LEU A 113 14.75 0.73 -19.74
CA LEU A 113 16.06 1.08 -20.30
C LEU A 113 16.74 2.14 -19.45
N LYS A 114 15.98 3.16 -19.04
CA LYS A 114 16.46 4.24 -18.17
C LYS A 114 16.65 3.74 -16.74
N LYS A 115 17.77 4.09 -16.13
CA LYS A 115 18.06 3.78 -14.73
C LYS A 115 17.71 4.95 -13.81
N PHE A 116 17.32 4.63 -12.58
CA PHE A 116 16.81 5.57 -11.59
C PHE A 116 17.80 5.77 -10.45
N ASP A 117 17.83 6.99 -9.90
CA ASP A 117 18.57 7.29 -8.67
C ASP A 117 17.89 6.66 -7.46
N VAL A 118 16.55 6.65 -7.49
CA VAL A 118 15.71 6.11 -6.41
C VAL A 118 14.55 5.31 -6.99
N VAL A 119 14.23 4.18 -6.36
CA VAL A 119 12.98 3.45 -6.56
C VAL A 119 12.21 3.46 -5.25
N THR A 120 10.95 3.92 -5.27
CA THR A 120 10.04 3.86 -4.12
C THR A 120 8.95 2.81 -4.32
N CYS A 121 8.45 2.23 -3.22
CA CYS A 121 7.28 1.37 -3.21
C CYS A 121 6.57 1.52 -1.86
N GLN A 122 5.44 2.23 -1.83
CA GLN A 122 4.70 2.51 -0.61
C GLN A 122 3.45 1.64 -0.50
N TYR A 123 3.33 0.86 0.58
CA TYR A 123 2.17 0.01 0.91
C TYR A 123 1.77 -0.99 -0.17
N ALA A 124 2.73 -1.55 -0.91
CA ALA A 124 2.42 -2.48 -1.99
C ALA A 124 3.22 -3.79 -1.96
N LEU A 125 4.44 -3.82 -1.42
CA LEU A 125 5.32 -4.99 -1.47
C LEU A 125 4.64 -6.27 -0.96
N PHE A 126 3.79 -6.16 0.05
CA PHE A 126 3.09 -7.31 0.64
C PHE A 126 1.96 -7.86 -0.25
N PHE A 127 1.52 -7.14 -1.28
CA PHE A 127 0.56 -7.64 -2.27
C PHE A 127 1.21 -8.48 -3.38
N PHE A 128 2.51 -8.39 -3.60
CA PHE A 128 3.16 -9.08 -4.70
C PHE A 128 3.35 -10.57 -4.38
N PRO A 129 2.74 -11.53 -5.09
CA PRO A 129 2.96 -12.96 -4.84
C PRO A 129 4.44 -13.34 -4.81
N SER A 130 5.24 -12.80 -5.72
CA SER A 130 6.68 -12.95 -5.74
C SER A 130 7.39 -11.62 -5.46
N ALA A 131 7.43 -11.22 -4.17
CA ALA A 131 8.16 -10.02 -3.77
C ALA A 131 9.62 -10.02 -4.22
N GLN A 132 10.29 -11.20 -4.26
CA GLN A 132 11.65 -11.34 -4.76
C GLN A 132 11.81 -10.94 -6.22
N LYS A 133 10.84 -11.27 -7.09
CA LYS A 133 10.89 -10.83 -8.49
C LYS A 133 10.74 -9.31 -8.59
N ALA A 134 9.78 -8.74 -7.88
CA ALA A 134 9.60 -7.30 -7.86
C ALA A 134 10.85 -6.57 -7.34
N LEU A 135 11.45 -7.05 -6.24
CA LEU A 135 12.67 -6.49 -5.67
C LEU A 135 13.87 -6.59 -6.62
N LYS A 136 14.03 -7.72 -7.32
CA LYS A 136 15.07 -7.88 -8.35
C LYS A 136 14.86 -6.89 -9.51
N ASN A 137 13.62 -6.71 -9.97
CA ASN A 137 13.30 -5.72 -11.00
C ASN A 137 13.56 -4.29 -10.53
N MET A 138 13.20 -3.95 -9.28
CA MET A 138 13.56 -2.67 -8.67
C MET A 138 15.08 -2.48 -8.67
N ARG A 139 15.84 -3.48 -8.22
CA ARG A 139 17.31 -3.45 -8.19
C ARG A 139 17.88 -3.25 -9.59
N ASN A 140 17.40 -3.99 -10.58
CA ASN A 140 17.83 -3.87 -11.97
C ASN A 140 17.49 -2.52 -12.61
N SER A 141 16.54 -1.78 -12.07
CA SER A 141 16.14 -0.44 -12.53
C SER A 141 16.97 0.67 -11.90
N LEU A 142 17.79 0.38 -10.90
CA LEU A 142 18.63 1.37 -10.23
C LEU A 142 19.95 1.63 -10.99
N LYS A 143 20.46 2.83 -10.87
CA LYS A 143 21.88 3.16 -11.11
C LYS A 143 22.75 2.44 -10.06
N LYS A 144 24.06 2.24 -10.31
CA LYS A 144 24.99 1.58 -9.37
C LYS A 144 25.02 2.21 -7.98
N SER A 145 24.81 3.54 -7.88
CA SER A 145 24.70 4.26 -6.59
C SER A 145 23.26 4.44 -6.11
N GLY A 146 22.31 3.82 -6.79
CA GLY A 146 20.90 4.02 -6.53
C GLY A 146 20.41 3.40 -5.21
N LYS A 147 19.24 3.84 -4.78
CA LYS A 147 18.62 3.46 -3.50
C LYS A 147 17.18 3.01 -3.68
N ILE A 148 16.71 2.16 -2.77
CA ILE A 148 15.27 1.91 -2.62
C ILE A 148 14.73 2.53 -1.35
N GLY A 149 13.47 2.96 -1.41
CA GLY A 149 12.66 3.33 -0.26
C GLY A 149 11.35 2.54 -0.27
N ILE A 150 11.12 1.73 0.75
CA ILE A 150 9.93 0.89 0.85
C ILE A 150 9.22 1.18 2.16
N SER A 151 7.91 1.40 2.14
CA SER A 151 7.11 1.40 3.35
C SER A 151 6.10 0.27 3.34
N VAL A 152 5.92 -0.37 4.49
CA VAL A 152 4.95 -1.42 4.74
C VAL A 152 4.25 -1.17 6.07
N HIS A 153 3.08 -1.77 6.24
CA HIS A 153 2.43 -1.81 7.54
C HIS A 153 3.24 -2.66 8.52
N GLY A 154 3.13 -2.36 9.80
CA GLY A 154 3.53 -3.26 10.87
C GLY A 154 2.73 -4.56 10.87
N SER A 155 2.98 -5.43 11.85
CA SER A 155 2.16 -6.63 12.03
C SER A 155 0.70 -6.27 12.32
N LYS A 156 -0.20 -7.22 12.13
CA LYS A 156 -1.64 -6.99 12.29
C LYS A 156 -2.03 -6.47 13.67
N GLU A 157 -1.29 -6.87 14.72
CA GLU A 157 -1.49 -6.39 16.09
C GLU A 157 -1.14 -4.91 16.26
N ARG A 158 -0.25 -4.41 15.39
CA ARG A 158 0.22 -3.03 15.39
C ARG A 158 -0.57 -2.11 14.44
N VAL A 159 -1.54 -2.69 13.70
CA VAL A 159 -2.41 -1.92 12.79
C VAL A 159 -3.88 -2.36 13.00
N PRO A 160 -4.43 -2.08 14.18
CA PRO A 160 -5.78 -2.53 14.57
C PRO A 160 -6.89 -1.98 13.67
N TYR A 161 -6.65 -0.93 12.91
CA TYR A 161 -7.58 -0.45 11.90
C TYR A 161 -8.00 -1.56 10.90
N PHE A 162 -7.08 -2.44 10.51
CA PHE A 162 -7.38 -3.56 9.62
C PHE A 162 -7.73 -4.82 10.39
N SER A 163 -6.97 -5.18 11.43
CA SER A 163 -7.15 -6.45 12.13
C SER A 163 -8.47 -6.55 12.87
N SER A 164 -8.99 -5.44 13.43
CA SER A 164 -10.31 -5.44 14.10
C SER A 164 -11.44 -5.91 13.18
N ILE A 165 -11.39 -5.58 11.90
CA ILE A 165 -12.39 -6.03 10.92
C ILE A 165 -11.99 -7.36 10.30
N LEU A 166 -10.77 -7.49 9.78
CA LEU A 166 -10.36 -8.65 9.00
C LEU A 166 -10.44 -9.94 9.84
N ASP A 167 -9.95 -9.92 11.06
CA ASP A 167 -9.99 -11.05 11.98
C ASP A 167 -11.43 -11.43 12.42
N SER A 168 -12.37 -10.48 12.32
CA SER A 168 -13.78 -10.74 12.59
C SER A 168 -14.50 -11.27 11.36
N VAL A 169 -14.27 -10.66 10.20
CA VAL A 169 -14.90 -11.07 8.94
C VAL A 169 -14.51 -12.49 8.54
N THR A 170 -13.24 -12.88 8.72
CA THR A 170 -12.77 -14.25 8.38
C THR A 170 -13.37 -15.35 9.26
N GLN A 171 -13.93 -15.04 10.43
CA GLN A 171 -14.69 -16.00 11.24
C GLN A 171 -16.05 -16.35 10.63
N TYR A 172 -16.70 -15.40 9.96
CA TYR A 172 -18.00 -15.57 9.33
C TYR A 172 -17.91 -15.91 7.84
N ILE A 173 -16.81 -15.53 7.20
CA ILE A 173 -16.54 -15.72 5.77
C ILE A 173 -15.11 -16.26 5.62
N PRO A 174 -14.90 -17.60 5.82
CA PRO A 174 -13.55 -18.20 5.78
C PRO A 174 -12.82 -18.00 4.48
N ASP A 175 -13.53 -17.91 3.34
CA ASP A 175 -12.98 -17.67 2.01
C ASP A 175 -12.89 -16.17 1.65
N TYR A 176 -12.96 -15.28 2.63
CA TYR A 176 -12.79 -13.83 2.43
C TYR A 176 -11.41 -13.49 1.85
N ILE A 177 -10.38 -14.18 2.32
CA ILE A 177 -9.04 -14.10 1.73
C ILE A 177 -8.96 -15.07 0.55
N PRO A 178 -8.71 -14.59 -0.68
CA PRO A 178 -8.72 -15.45 -1.85
C PRO A 178 -7.56 -16.45 -1.85
N PRO A 179 -7.76 -17.66 -2.40
CA PRO A 179 -6.67 -18.62 -2.57
C PRO A 179 -5.49 -18.02 -3.34
N GLY A 180 -4.27 -18.30 -2.88
CA GLY A 180 -3.04 -17.77 -3.48
C GLY A 180 -2.68 -16.35 -3.04
N ALA A 181 -3.51 -15.71 -2.20
CA ALA A 181 -3.14 -14.45 -1.58
C ALA A 181 -1.89 -14.62 -0.69
N PRO A 182 -0.91 -13.73 -0.79
CA PRO A 182 0.20 -13.74 0.16
C PRO A 182 -0.29 -13.33 1.55
N ASN A 183 0.39 -13.81 2.58
CA ASN A 183 0.18 -13.27 3.92
C ASN A 183 0.59 -11.78 3.92
N LEU A 184 -0.35 -10.87 4.19
CA LEU A 184 -0.10 -9.43 4.16
C LEU A 184 0.83 -8.98 5.29
N ASP A 185 0.90 -9.74 6.41
CA ASP A 185 1.77 -9.45 7.54
C ASP A 185 3.21 -9.96 7.37
N ARG A 186 3.52 -10.67 6.27
CA ARG A 186 4.84 -11.30 6.04
C ARG A 186 6.04 -10.36 6.17
N PHE A 187 5.83 -9.05 6.06
CA PHE A 187 6.86 -8.01 6.20
C PHE A 187 6.59 -7.08 7.39
N GLY A 188 5.69 -7.44 8.29
CA GLY A 188 5.27 -6.61 9.42
C GLY A 188 6.31 -6.46 10.54
N THR A 189 7.49 -7.11 10.43
CA THR A 189 8.60 -6.96 11.38
C THR A 189 9.87 -6.47 10.70
N LYS A 190 10.72 -5.75 11.45
CA LYS A 190 12.03 -5.26 10.94
C LYS A 190 12.89 -6.40 10.41
N SER A 191 12.91 -7.55 11.11
CA SER A 191 13.74 -8.71 10.74
C SER A 191 13.24 -9.35 9.45
N ALA A 192 11.93 -9.61 9.31
CA ALA A 192 11.34 -10.19 8.12
C ALA A 192 11.57 -9.32 6.88
N LEU A 193 11.34 -7.99 7.03
CA LEU A 193 11.56 -7.04 5.93
C LEU A 193 13.02 -6.97 5.53
N LYS A 194 13.97 -6.87 6.49
CA LYS A 194 15.42 -6.88 6.23
C LYS A 194 15.84 -8.15 5.49
N LYS A 195 15.40 -9.32 5.96
CA LYS A 195 15.72 -10.62 5.35
C LYS A 195 15.30 -10.67 3.89
N GLU A 196 14.09 -10.22 3.58
CA GLU A 196 13.57 -10.24 2.21
C GLU A 196 14.36 -9.32 1.26
N ILE A 197 14.72 -8.13 1.72
CA ILE A 197 15.51 -7.15 0.95
C ILE A 197 16.95 -7.64 0.74
N SER A 198 17.58 -8.21 1.78
CA SER A 198 18.93 -8.80 1.68
C SER A 198 18.98 -9.93 0.64
N ARG A 199 17.98 -10.82 0.62
CA ARG A 199 17.87 -11.91 -0.38
C ARG A 199 17.73 -11.41 -1.82
N ALA A 200 17.26 -10.19 -2.02
CA ALA A 200 17.20 -9.55 -3.34
C ALA A 200 18.53 -8.89 -3.75
N GLY A 201 19.57 -8.99 -2.93
CA GLY A 201 20.92 -8.50 -3.21
C GLY A 201 21.15 -7.02 -2.90
N PHE A 202 20.31 -6.41 -2.06
CA PHE A 202 20.55 -5.04 -1.57
C PHE A 202 21.49 -5.01 -0.37
N SER A 203 22.22 -3.90 -0.25
CA SER A 203 23.18 -3.62 0.82
C SER A 203 22.75 -2.41 1.65
N LYS A 204 23.47 -2.15 2.75
CA LYS A 204 23.27 -0.99 3.64
C LYS A 204 21.81 -0.80 4.04
N ILE A 205 21.16 -1.91 4.46
CA ILE A 205 19.73 -1.97 4.76
C ILE A 205 19.46 -1.33 6.12
N SER A 206 18.63 -0.30 6.15
CA SER A 206 18.12 0.35 7.35
C SER A 206 16.61 0.25 7.42
N VAL A 207 16.04 -0.08 8.57
CA VAL A 207 14.60 -0.09 8.81
C VAL A 207 14.28 0.78 10.02
N LYS A 208 13.48 1.81 9.80
CA LYS A 208 12.94 2.66 10.86
C LYS A 208 11.45 2.38 11.04
N GLU A 209 11.00 2.50 12.28
CA GLU A 209 9.63 2.28 12.69
C GLU A 209 9.01 3.61 13.10
N PHE A 210 7.76 3.81 12.70
CA PHE A 210 6.95 4.97 13.07
C PHE A 210 5.57 4.51 13.51
N ILE A 211 4.99 5.19 14.47
CA ILE A 211 3.60 5.00 14.86
C ILE A 211 2.88 6.32 14.55
N PHE A 212 1.96 6.23 13.60
CA PHE A 212 1.02 7.29 13.30
C PHE A 212 -0.33 6.99 13.95
N HIS A 213 -1.19 7.98 14.04
CA HIS A 213 -2.53 7.79 14.56
C HIS A 213 -3.56 8.16 13.49
N TYR A 214 -4.62 7.38 13.42
CA TYR A 214 -5.71 7.62 12.48
C TYR A 214 -7.06 7.48 13.18
N SER A 215 -7.89 8.53 13.08
CA SER A 215 -9.28 8.48 13.52
C SER A 215 -10.20 8.34 12.31
N PRO A 216 -10.96 7.27 12.21
CA PRO A 216 -12.04 7.14 11.22
C PRO A 216 -13.33 7.83 11.65
N GLY A 217 -13.37 8.49 12.83
CA GLY A 217 -14.56 8.97 13.51
C GLY A 217 -15.06 7.99 14.59
N LYS A 218 -16.37 7.97 14.81
CA LYS A 218 -17.01 6.99 15.71
C LYS A 218 -17.13 5.63 15.06
N PHE A 219 -17.51 4.60 15.83
CA PHE A 219 -17.65 3.23 15.33
C PHE A 219 -18.53 3.13 14.06
N GLU A 220 -19.65 3.82 14.02
CA GLU A 220 -20.55 3.78 12.86
C GLU A 220 -19.89 4.37 11.59
N ASP A 221 -19.05 5.38 11.73
CA ASP A 221 -18.28 5.93 10.62
C ASP A 221 -17.20 4.96 10.15
N TYR A 222 -16.51 4.32 11.09
CA TYR A 222 -15.52 3.29 10.78
C TYR A 222 -16.14 2.12 10.02
N TRP A 223 -17.26 1.57 10.53
CA TRP A 223 -17.98 0.46 9.90
C TRP A 223 -18.52 0.83 8.52
N ARG A 224 -19.22 1.98 8.41
CA ARG A 224 -19.76 2.49 7.15
C ARG A 224 -18.67 2.70 6.11
N ASN A 225 -17.54 3.30 6.51
CA ASN A 225 -16.41 3.52 5.62
C ASN A 225 -15.80 2.19 5.16
N TYR A 226 -15.69 1.19 6.03
CA TYR A 226 -15.22 -0.12 5.62
C TYR A 226 -16.12 -0.71 4.52
N ILE A 227 -17.43 -0.83 4.78
CA ILE A 227 -18.41 -1.38 3.82
C ILE A 227 -18.40 -0.62 2.49
N LYS A 228 -18.25 0.71 2.54
CA LYS A 228 -18.23 1.57 1.35
C LYS A 228 -17.01 1.34 0.46
N TYR A 229 -15.87 0.98 1.03
CA TYR A 229 -14.60 0.93 0.29
C TYR A 229 -14.10 -0.48 0.00
N ILE A 230 -14.76 -1.53 0.50
CA ILE A 230 -14.43 -2.90 0.12
C ILE A 230 -14.81 -3.18 -1.33
N PRO A 231 -14.10 -4.11 -2.01
CA PRO A 231 -14.45 -4.56 -3.35
C PRO A 231 -15.84 -5.21 -3.41
N LYS A 232 -16.50 -5.06 -4.55
CA LYS A 232 -17.85 -5.61 -4.78
C LYS A 232 -17.99 -7.10 -4.41
N PRO A 233 -17.07 -8.01 -4.81
CA PRO A 233 -17.19 -9.42 -4.45
C PRO A 233 -17.17 -9.69 -2.93
N LEU A 234 -16.42 -8.88 -2.18
CA LEU A 234 -16.39 -9.00 -0.71
C LEU A 234 -17.64 -8.41 -0.08
N LYS A 235 -18.16 -7.34 -0.66
CA LYS A 235 -19.42 -6.76 -0.22
C LYS A 235 -20.58 -7.74 -0.42
N GLU A 236 -20.67 -8.39 -1.59
CA GLU A 236 -21.67 -9.41 -1.87
C GLU A 236 -21.65 -10.56 -0.87
N LYS A 237 -20.47 -11.02 -0.45
CA LYS A 237 -20.33 -12.03 0.60
C LYS A 237 -20.86 -11.56 1.96
N LEU A 238 -20.58 -10.31 2.33
CA LEU A 238 -21.10 -9.71 3.56
C LEU A 238 -22.62 -9.53 3.49
N ASP A 239 -23.13 -9.10 2.37
CA ASP A 239 -24.57 -8.90 2.14
C ASP A 239 -25.33 -10.25 2.09
N GLY A 240 -24.66 -11.35 1.72
CA GLY A 240 -25.18 -12.71 1.75
C GLY A 240 -25.27 -13.34 3.13
N LEU A 241 -24.69 -12.76 4.17
CA LEU A 241 -24.89 -13.21 5.54
C LEU A 241 -26.34 -12.91 5.99
N ASP A 242 -26.94 -13.84 6.75
CA ASP A 242 -28.21 -13.57 7.41
C ASP A 242 -28.11 -12.39 8.40
N TYR A 243 -29.26 -11.81 8.74
CA TYR A 243 -29.32 -10.63 9.60
C TYR A 243 -28.64 -10.85 10.96
N SER A 244 -28.82 -12.04 11.57
CA SER A 244 -28.26 -12.38 12.88
C SER A 244 -26.73 -12.40 12.81
N LYS A 245 -26.15 -13.10 11.83
CA LYS A 245 -24.70 -13.15 11.62
C LYS A 245 -24.10 -11.79 11.32
N ARG A 246 -24.76 -10.96 10.50
CA ARG A 246 -24.32 -9.57 10.26
C ARG A 246 -24.30 -8.73 11.53
N LYS A 247 -25.33 -8.86 12.37
CA LYS A 247 -25.40 -8.17 13.66
C LYS A 247 -24.29 -8.61 14.60
N GLN A 248 -24.06 -9.93 14.71
CA GLN A 248 -22.99 -10.51 15.52
C GLN A 248 -21.60 -10.06 15.02
N LEU A 249 -21.35 -10.13 13.71
CA LEU A 249 -20.10 -9.65 13.10
C LEU A 249 -19.86 -8.18 13.44
N LYS A 250 -20.86 -7.32 13.24
CA LYS A 250 -20.74 -5.89 13.55
C LYS A 250 -20.44 -5.65 15.03
N GLN A 251 -21.10 -6.41 15.92
CA GLN A 251 -20.88 -6.34 17.36
C GLN A 251 -19.45 -6.78 17.73
N LEU A 252 -18.97 -7.89 17.16
CA LEU A 252 -17.60 -8.37 17.40
C LEU A 252 -16.54 -7.36 16.97
N VAL A 253 -16.74 -6.71 15.81
CA VAL A 253 -15.85 -5.62 15.38
C VAL A 253 -15.90 -4.45 16.35
N LYS A 254 -17.09 -4.07 16.83
CA LYS A 254 -17.26 -2.99 17.82
C LYS A 254 -16.49 -3.27 19.09
N GLU A 255 -16.60 -4.47 19.63
CA GLU A 255 -15.88 -4.90 20.83
C GLU A 255 -14.36 -4.78 20.65
N LYS A 256 -13.82 -5.25 19.51
CA LYS A 256 -12.38 -5.11 19.20
C LYS A 256 -11.91 -3.67 19.08
N THR A 257 -12.81 -2.72 18.79
CA THR A 257 -12.46 -1.30 18.71
C THR A 257 -12.52 -0.57 20.05
N THR A 258 -13.08 -1.18 21.08
CA THR A 258 -13.29 -0.54 22.40
C THR A 258 -11.98 -0.05 23.02
N LEU A 259 -10.89 -0.83 22.90
CA LEU A 259 -9.57 -0.48 23.40
C LEU A 259 -8.99 0.81 22.76
N TYR A 260 -9.51 1.20 21.61
CA TYR A 260 -9.05 2.37 20.84
C TYR A 260 -10.06 3.51 20.87
N THR A 261 -11.18 3.33 21.61
CA THR A 261 -12.27 4.32 21.66
C THR A 261 -12.06 5.29 22.82
N LYS A 262 -12.00 6.58 22.51
CA LYS A 262 -11.87 7.65 23.49
C LYS A 262 -13.19 7.89 24.25
N LYS A 263 -13.15 8.65 25.34
CA LYS A 263 -14.33 9.03 26.14
C LYS A 263 -15.44 9.72 25.32
N ASN A 264 -15.08 10.46 24.26
CA ASN A 264 -16.04 11.12 23.36
C ASN A 264 -16.64 10.17 22.30
N GLY A 265 -16.29 8.88 22.33
CA GLY A 265 -16.76 7.86 21.38
C GLY A 265 -15.99 7.80 20.06
N GLU A 266 -15.01 8.66 19.83
CA GLU A 266 -14.14 8.60 18.65
C GLU A 266 -13.08 7.50 18.80
N ILE A 267 -12.84 6.79 17.70
CA ILE A 267 -11.78 5.80 17.64
C ILE A 267 -10.47 6.49 17.22
N LEU A 268 -9.37 6.15 17.89
CA LEU A 268 -8.03 6.56 17.52
C LEU A 268 -7.11 5.34 17.43
N PHE A 269 -6.97 4.80 16.21
CA PHE A 269 -6.10 3.66 15.98
C PHE A 269 -4.63 4.06 15.90
N PRO A 270 -3.73 3.34 16.58
CA PRO A 270 -2.31 3.38 16.23
C PRO A 270 -2.12 2.71 14.86
N TRP A 271 -1.17 3.22 14.11
CA TRP A 271 -0.82 2.70 12.78
C TRP A 271 0.69 2.61 12.66
N GLN A 272 1.22 1.43 12.92
CA GLN A 272 2.65 1.18 12.77
C GLN A 272 3.03 1.09 11.29
N VAL A 273 4.10 1.75 10.95
CA VAL A 273 4.73 1.74 9.63
C VAL A 273 6.19 1.43 9.75
N LEU A 274 6.66 0.49 8.97
CA LEU A 274 8.08 0.22 8.77
C LEU A 274 8.53 0.89 7.48
N ILE A 275 9.55 1.72 7.55
CA ILE A 275 10.18 2.35 6.39
C ILE A 275 11.59 1.81 6.25
N LEU A 276 11.84 1.16 5.13
CA LEU A 276 13.12 0.59 4.76
C LEU A 276 13.80 1.45 3.71
N THR A 277 15.10 1.63 3.89
CA THR A 277 16.00 2.14 2.85
C THR A 277 17.16 1.16 2.64
N ALA A 278 17.58 0.99 1.39
CA ALA A 278 18.72 0.14 1.06
C ALA A 278 19.42 0.66 -0.20
N LYS A 279 20.67 0.25 -0.42
CA LYS A 279 21.46 0.59 -1.61
C LYS A 279 21.59 -0.61 -2.55
N TYR A 280 21.82 -0.27 -3.81
CA TYR A 280 22.12 -1.26 -4.89
C TYR A 280 23.27 -2.16 -4.51
#